data_6606f4697dedc7261266260a581d647d
#
_entry.id   6606f4697dedc7261266260a581d647d
#
_cell.length_a   1.000
_cell.length_b   1.000
_cell.length_c   1.000
_cell.angle_alpha   90.00
_cell.angle_beta   90.00
_cell.angle_gamma   90.00
#
_symmetry.space_group_name_H-M   'P 1'
#
loop_
_entity.id
_entity.type
_entity.pdbx_description
1 polymer ?
#
loop_
_entity_poly.entity_id
_entity_poly.type
_entity_poly.pdbx_seq_one_letter_code
_entity_poly.pdbx_strand_id
1 'polypeptide(L)'
;MYKRQAFALHRKKRYRDVFGSYSKPYPDYYRPKPHSKNFVQHLEPWYAQSHPAEDFAETFAVWLKPGNRWKKDYAGWKAMKKLELVDQLMAEIIGQPVKVRSRRKIDPVDKLKKTLREHYYQRHQRYDINYTTSFDEDLVRLFQTPETKHSRKAATFLHKHRNEFCRTIAQWTGEYRYNINPVIREMIERCRGLDLRVDKAGEQLKRDTLIMMTVHTMNYLYRGNHQVAL
;
A
#
# COMPACT_ATOMS: atom_id res chain seq x y z
N MET A 1 17.81 -0.51 11.04
CA MET A 1 17.33 -1.78 11.64
C MET A 1 18.26 -2.30 12.76
N TYR A 2 19.56 -2.37 12.55
CA TYR A 2 20.51 -2.92 13.54
C TYR A 2 20.54 -2.23 14.90
N LYS A 3 20.43 -0.88 14.97
CA LYS A 3 20.51 -0.16 16.26
C LYS A 3 19.39 -0.55 17.24
N ARG A 4 18.15 -0.77 16.79
CA ARG A 4 17.05 -1.21 17.64
C ARG A 4 17.32 -2.56 18.29
N GLN A 5 17.75 -3.54 17.50
CA GLN A 5 18.06 -4.91 17.97
C GLN A 5 19.32 -4.91 18.82
N ALA A 6 20.40 -4.27 18.34
CA ALA A 6 21.68 -4.21 19.00
C ALA A 6 21.64 -3.60 20.40
N PHE A 7 20.74 -2.65 20.66
CA PHE A 7 20.56 -2.01 21.96
C PHE A 7 19.25 -2.42 22.69
N ALA A 8 18.52 -3.39 22.14
CA ALA A 8 17.24 -3.88 22.68
C ALA A 8 16.22 -2.75 22.99
N LEU A 9 16.19 -1.70 22.17
CA LEU A 9 15.36 -0.51 22.40
C LEU A 9 13.86 -0.86 22.49
N HIS A 10 13.41 -1.86 21.74
CA HIS A 10 12.03 -2.34 21.75
C HIS A 10 11.57 -2.91 23.10
N ARG A 11 12.50 -3.23 24.03
CA ARG A 11 12.20 -3.72 25.37
C ARG A 11 11.95 -2.59 26.39
N LYS A 12 12.32 -1.34 26.06
CA LYS A 12 12.09 -0.20 26.94
C LYS A 12 10.60 0.11 27.04
N LYS A 13 10.10 0.41 28.26
CA LYS A 13 8.68 0.76 28.48
C LYS A 13 8.25 1.92 27.59
N ARG A 14 8.99 3.04 27.59
CA ARG A 14 8.69 4.21 26.76
C ARG A 14 8.62 3.92 25.25
N TYR A 15 9.39 2.95 24.74
CA TYR A 15 9.25 2.51 23.35
C TYR A 15 7.87 1.86 23.13
N ARG A 16 7.48 0.94 24.02
CA ARG A 16 6.20 0.23 23.90
C ARG A 16 4.99 1.14 24.08
N ASP A 17 5.11 2.14 24.95
CA ASP A 17 4.04 3.13 25.20
C ASP A 17 3.77 4.00 23.95
N VAL A 18 4.78 4.24 23.11
CA VAL A 18 4.69 5.11 21.94
C VAL A 18 4.46 4.34 20.63
N PHE A 19 5.19 3.23 20.41
CA PHE A 19 5.11 2.44 19.17
C PHE A 19 4.26 1.18 19.30
N GLY A 20 3.99 0.73 20.53
CA GLY A 20 3.36 -0.56 20.79
C GLY A 20 4.34 -1.72 20.90
N SER A 21 3.80 -2.94 21.06
CA SER A 21 4.60 -4.14 21.22
C SER A 21 5.25 -4.58 19.92
N TYR A 22 6.57 -4.68 19.93
CA TYR A 22 7.34 -5.22 18.80
C TYR A 22 7.06 -6.69 18.51
N SER A 23 6.72 -7.48 19.56
CA SER A 23 6.45 -8.90 19.44
C SER A 23 5.01 -9.23 19.02
N LYS A 24 4.22 -8.22 18.68
CA LYS A 24 2.91 -8.44 18.07
C LYS A 24 3.10 -9.22 16.76
N PRO A 25 2.28 -10.25 16.47
CA PRO A 25 2.36 -10.91 15.18
C PRO A 25 2.03 -9.95 14.05
N TYR A 26 2.71 -10.11 12.90
CA TYR A 26 2.35 -9.38 11.70
C TYR A 26 0.98 -9.86 11.22
N PRO A 27 0.07 -8.94 10.91
CA PRO A 27 -1.19 -9.32 10.27
C PRO A 27 -0.93 -9.71 8.81
N ASP A 28 -1.81 -10.50 8.22
CA ASP A 28 -1.71 -10.85 6.80
C ASP A 28 -1.93 -9.61 5.90
N TYR A 29 -2.71 -8.66 6.38
CA TYR A 29 -2.99 -7.37 5.71
C TYR A 29 -3.27 -6.28 6.74
N TYR A 30 -3.13 -5.04 6.34
CA TYR A 30 -3.56 -3.88 7.13
C TYR A 30 -4.42 -2.94 6.29
N ARG A 31 -5.24 -2.15 6.98
CA ARG A 31 -6.09 -1.13 6.36
C ARG A 31 -5.50 0.24 6.65
N PRO A 32 -4.79 0.84 5.71
CA PRO A 32 -4.21 2.15 5.94
C PRO A 32 -5.32 3.21 6.09
N LYS A 33 -5.09 4.13 7.00
CA LYS A 33 -5.88 5.35 7.15
C LYS A 33 -5.14 6.46 6.43
N PRO A 34 -5.58 6.87 5.23
CA PRO A 34 -4.93 7.93 4.47
C PRO A 34 -4.80 9.21 5.31
N HIS A 35 -3.69 9.92 5.15
CA HIS A 35 -3.42 11.20 5.79
C HIS A 35 -3.48 11.20 7.33
N SER A 36 -3.35 10.04 7.97
CA SER A 36 -3.31 9.95 9.44
C SER A 36 -2.09 10.67 10.00
N LYS A 37 -2.31 11.69 10.83
CA LYS A 37 -1.25 12.43 11.54
C LYS A 37 -0.62 11.67 12.71
N ASN A 38 -1.06 10.42 12.97
CA ASN A 38 -0.50 9.58 14.04
C ASN A 38 0.80 8.89 13.63
N PHE A 39 1.11 8.85 12.33
CA PHE A 39 2.24 8.14 11.75
C PHE A 39 3.02 9.06 10.84
N VAL A 40 4.31 8.78 10.67
CA VAL A 40 5.11 9.43 9.64
C VAL A 40 4.71 8.93 8.26
N GLN A 41 5.02 9.73 7.23
CA GLN A 41 4.80 9.38 5.84
C GLN A 41 6.16 9.26 5.16
N HIS A 42 6.60 8.02 4.93
CA HIS A 42 7.90 7.72 4.30
C HIS A 42 7.75 6.73 3.16
N LEU A 43 7.29 5.51 3.44
CA LEU A 43 6.99 4.52 2.41
C LEU A 43 5.49 4.44 2.11
N GLU A 44 5.22 4.10 0.87
CA GLU A 44 3.88 3.79 0.36
C GLU A 44 3.47 2.36 0.75
N PRO A 45 2.22 2.09 0.82
CA PRO A 45 1.06 2.93 1.07
C PRO A 45 0.80 3.11 2.58
N TRP A 46 1.39 4.11 3.21
CA TRP A 46 1.33 4.37 4.67
C TRP A 46 1.86 3.20 5.51
N TYR A 47 3.01 2.65 5.10
CA TYR A 47 3.58 1.42 5.63
C TYR A 47 3.86 1.46 7.14
N ALA A 48 4.11 2.64 7.70
CA ALA A 48 4.23 2.86 9.15
C ALA A 48 2.99 2.36 9.95
N GLN A 49 1.83 2.21 9.30
CA GLN A 49 0.60 1.75 9.96
C GLN A 49 0.50 0.22 10.02
N SER A 50 1.34 -0.50 9.31
CA SER A 50 1.26 -1.94 9.15
C SER A 50 1.59 -2.70 10.44
N HIS A 51 2.63 -2.27 11.16
CA HIS A 51 3.11 -2.94 12.36
C HIS A 51 3.95 -2.00 13.25
N PRO A 52 3.96 -2.16 14.59
CA PRO A 52 4.81 -1.38 15.49
C PRO A 52 6.30 -1.36 15.14
N ALA A 53 6.81 -2.44 14.55
CA ALA A 53 8.19 -2.53 14.08
C ALA A 53 8.44 -1.62 12.88
N GLU A 54 7.48 -1.56 11.97
CA GLU A 54 7.53 -0.74 10.76
C GLU A 54 7.31 0.73 11.09
N ASP A 55 6.40 1.03 12.03
CA ASP A 55 6.21 2.38 12.56
C ASP A 55 7.52 2.97 13.11
N PHE A 56 8.27 2.19 13.89
CA PHE A 56 9.58 2.63 14.34
C PHE A 56 10.58 2.76 13.19
N ALA A 57 10.62 1.81 12.26
CA ALA A 57 11.56 1.82 11.14
C ALA A 57 11.34 3.04 10.23
N GLU A 58 10.09 3.33 9.90
CA GLU A 58 9.68 4.50 9.12
C GLU A 58 9.99 5.82 9.84
N THR A 59 9.66 5.88 11.15
CA THR A 59 9.96 7.05 12.00
C THR A 59 11.47 7.30 12.06
N PHE A 60 12.26 6.22 12.20
CA PHE A 60 13.72 6.32 12.20
C PHE A 60 14.27 6.80 10.85
N ALA A 61 13.70 6.33 9.74
CA ALA A 61 14.12 6.76 8.40
C ALA A 61 13.84 8.26 8.17
N VAL A 62 12.68 8.76 8.61
CA VAL A 62 12.35 10.19 8.55
C VAL A 62 13.29 11.00 9.44
N TRP A 63 13.56 10.54 10.67
CA TRP A 63 14.49 11.19 11.60
C TRP A 63 15.92 11.27 11.04
N LEU A 64 16.37 10.20 10.36
CA LEU A 64 17.73 10.10 9.80
C LEU A 64 17.91 10.94 8.54
N LYS A 65 16.85 11.39 7.89
CA LYS A 65 16.90 12.12 6.62
C LYS A 65 17.78 13.36 6.75
N PRO A 66 18.73 13.60 5.82
CA PRO A 66 19.57 14.79 5.83
C PRO A 66 18.76 16.09 5.82
N GLY A 67 19.26 17.11 6.50
CA GLY A 67 18.61 18.43 6.57
C GLY A 67 17.65 18.62 7.74
N ASN A 68 17.42 17.62 8.55
CA ASN A 68 16.73 17.69 9.87
C ASN A 68 15.44 18.53 9.89
N ARG A 69 14.60 18.39 8.85
CA ARG A 69 13.38 19.18 8.70
C ARG A 69 12.16 18.60 9.43
N TRP A 70 12.26 17.39 9.99
CA TRP A 70 11.13 16.70 10.59
C TRP A 70 10.43 17.51 11.70
N LYS A 71 11.16 18.35 12.45
CA LYS A 71 10.57 19.23 13.46
C LYS A 71 9.57 20.22 12.86
N LYS A 72 9.84 20.69 11.64
CA LYS A 72 8.95 21.60 10.90
C LYS A 72 7.85 20.84 10.19
N ASP A 73 8.21 19.76 9.50
CA ASP A 73 7.32 19.01 8.61
C ASP A 73 6.22 18.26 9.39
N TYR A 74 6.52 17.85 10.65
CA TYR A 74 5.57 17.15 11.51
C TYR A 74 5.07 17.99 12.69
N ALA A 75 5.23 19.32 12.63
CA ALA A 75 4.71 20.23 13.64
C ALA A 75 3.19 20.04 13.82
N GLY A 76 2.73 19.85 15.05
CA GLY A 76 1.32 19.61 15.36
C GLY A 76 0.78 18.20 15.04
N TRP A 77 1.62 17.28 14.52
CA TRP A 77 1.24 15.90 14.33
C TRP A 77 1.49 15.07 15.59
N LYS A 78 0.64 14.05 15.82
CA LYS A 78 0.90 13.07 16.90
C LYS A 78 2.18 12.25 16.63
N ALA A 79 2.57 12.08 15.38
CA ALA A 79 3.82 11.47 14.96
C ALA A 79 5.06 12.21 15.51
N MET A 80 4.96 13.51 15.88
CA MET A 80 6.05 14.26 16.49
C MET A 80 6.61 13.57 17.74
N LYS A 81 5.73 13.06 18.63
CA LYS A 81 6.15 12.33 19.83
C LYS A 81 7.02 11.12 19.54
N LYS A 82 6.78 10.46 18.40
CA LYS A 82 7.57 9.31 17.94
C LYS A 82 8.95 9.74 17.47
N LEU A 83 9.02 10.83 16.70
CA LEU A 83 10.27 11.42 16.23
C LEU A 83 11.14 11.91 17.38
N GLU A 84 10.56 12.62 18.35
CA GLU A 84 11.24 13.06 19.56
C GLU A 84 11.77 11.88 20.39
N LEU A 85 10.97 10.81 20.53
CA LEU A 85 11.43 9.62 21.22
C LEU A 85 12.60 8.94 20.49
N VAL A 86 12.56 8.88 19.14
CA VAL A 86 13.68 8.36 18.36
C VAL A 86 14.93 9.20 18.58
N ASP A 87 14.81 10.53 18.57
CA ASP A 87 15.92 11.46 18.81
C ASP A 87 16.57 11.20 20.17
N GLN A 88 15.76 11.12 21.24
CA GLN A 88 16.22 10.79 22.60
C GLN A 88 16.89 9.41 22.67
N LEU A 89 16.28 8.38 22.06
CA LEU A 89 16.82 7.03 22.06
C LEU A 89 18.15 6.94 21.32
N MET A 90 18.32 7.71 20.24
CA MET A 90 19.58 7.75 19.49
C MET A 90 20.67 8.50 20.28
N ALA A 91 20.32 9.62 20.93
CA ALA A 91 21.23 10.35 21.80
C ALA A 91 21.76 9.47 22.96
N GLU A 92 20.92 8.64 23.56
CA GLU A 92 21.31 7.74 24.66
C GLU A 92 22.29 6.64 24.24
N ILE A 93 22.26 6.18 22.99
CA ILE A 93 23.11 5.08 22.52
C ILE A 93 24.37 5.54 21.79
N ILE A 94 24.56 6.84 21.60
CA ILE A 94 25.78 7.39 21.02
C ILE A 94 26.95 7.00 21.91
N GLY A 95 28.00 6.43 21.29
CA GLY A 95 29.22 6.00 21.99
C GLY A 95 29.07 4.77 22.88
N GLN A 96 27.88 4.19 23.04
CA GLN A 96 27.71 2.98 23.85
C GLN A 96 28.06 1.71 23.09
N PRO A 97 28.65 0.72 23.77
CA PRO A 97 28.90 -0.59 23.18
C PRO A 97 27.60 -1.34 22.91
N VAL A 98 27.56 -2.11 21.84
CA VAL A 98 26.40 -2.93 21.45
C VAL A 98 26.07 -3.96 22.54
N LYS A 99 24.83 -3.97 23.04
CA LYS A 99 24.36 -4.86 24.09
C LYS A 99 24.06 -6.28 23.61
N VAL A 100 23.62 -6.42 22.36
CA VAL A 100 23.21 -7.72 21.78
C VAL A 100 24.11 -8.03 20.59
N ARG A 101 24.90 -9.08 20.70
CA ARG A 101 25.86 -9.54 19.68
C ARG A 101 25.42 -10.85 19.02
N SER A 102 24.11 -11.08 18.85
CA SER A 102 23.62 -12.30 18.22
C SER A 102 24.06 -12.38 16.75
N ARG A 103 24.66 -13.52 16.37
CA ARG A 103 25.01 -13.84 14.98
C ARG A 103 23.98 -14.78 14.34
N ARG A 104 22.85 -15.06 15.00
CA ARG A 104 21.81 -15.92 14.47
C ARG A 104 21.23 -15.32 13.18
N LYS A 105 21.36 -16.03 12.10
CA LYS A 105 20.68 -15.72 10.83
C LYS A 105 19.22 -16.13 10.98
N ILE A 106 18.30 -15.20 10.72
CA ILE A 106 16.86 -15.48 10.66
C ILE A 106 16.57 -15.83 9.20
N ASP A 107 15.91 -16.97 8.99
CA ASP A 107 15.51 -17.49 7.68
C ASP A 107 16.66 -17.48 6.64
N PRO A 108 17.75 -18.23 6.89
CA PRO A 108 18.85 -18.28 5.97
C PRO A 108 18.41 -18.87 4.62
N VAL A 109 18.81 -18.23 3.52
CA VAL A 109 18.37 -18.56 2.15
C VAL A 109 18.68 -20.02 1.78
N ASP A 110 19.80 -20.55 2.28
CA ASP A 110 20.21 -21.93 2.10
C ASP A 110 19.26 -22.99 2.73
N LYS A 111 18.40 -22.55 3.66
CA LYS A 111 17.40 -23.39 4.32
C LYS A 111 15.97 -23.19 3.77
N LEU A 112 15.76 -22.29 2.86
CA LEU A 112 14.47 -22.06 2.24
C LEU A 112 14.15 -23.22 1.28
N LYS A 113 13.11 -24.00 1.61
CA LYS A 113 12.61 -25.09 0.76
C LYS A 113 11.49 -24.67 -0.18
N LYS A 114 10.88 -23.52 0.10
CA LYS A 114 9.74 -23.00 -0.64
C LYS A 114 10.17 -22.33 -1.94
N THR A 115 9.61 -22.73 -3.05
CA THR A 115 9.86 -22.09 -4.33
C THR A 115 9.19 -20.72 -4.42
N LEU A 116 9.72 -19.83 -5.26
CA LEU A 116 9.06 -18.54 -5.54
C LEU A 116 7.64 -18.72 -6.07
N ARG A 117 7.42 -19.76 -6.90
CA ARG A 117 6.10 -20.10 -7.44
C ARG A 117 5.11 -20.42 -6.32
N GLU A 118 5.47 -21.28 -5.38
CA GLU A 118 4.65 -21.61 -4.21
C GLU A 118 4.40 -20.40 -3.31
N HIS A 119 5.43 -19.57 -3.12
CA HIS A 119 5.31 -18.36 -2.34
C HIS A 119 4.27 -17.41 -2.96
N TYR A 120 4.38 -17.13 -4.25
CA TYR A 120 3.45 -16.24 -4.94
C TYR A 120 2.04 -16.85 -5.08
N TYR A 121 1.93 -18.16 -5.27
CA TYR A 121 0.65 -18.87 -5.31
C TYR A 121 -0.10 -18.75 -3.97
N GLN A 122 0.57 -19.04 -2.84
CA GLN A 122 -0.02 -18.90 -1.51
C GLN A 122 -0.34 -17.44 -1.18
N ARG A 123 0.51 -16.53 -1.62
CA ARG A 123 0.26 -15.10 -1.50
C ARG A 123 -0.98 -14.70 -2.30
N HIS A 124 -1.12 -15.14 -3.52
CA HIS A 124 -2.30 -14.89 -4.35
C HIS A 124 -3.58 -15.41 -3.71
N GLN A 125 -3.58 -16.63 -3.19
CA GLN A 125 -4.74 -17.20 -2.49
C GLN A 125 -5.14 -16.43 -1.23
N ARG A 126 -4.18 -15.90 -0.46
CA ARG A 126 -4.46 -15.05 0.72
C ARG A 126 -5.03 -13.69 0.34
N TYR A 127 -4.68 -13.20 -0.83
CA TYR A 127 -5.02 -11.87 -1.31
C TYR A 127 -6.10 -11.88 -2.38
N ASP A 128 -6.74 -13.03 -2.58
CA ASP A 128 -7.95 -13.12 -3.40
C ASP A 128 -9.05 -12.33 -2.68
N ILE A 129 -8.87 -11.03 -2.74
CA ILE A 129 -9.84 -10.05 -2.28
C ILE A 129 -10.99 -10.22 -3.27
N ASN A 130 -12.09 -10.80 -2.82
CA ASN A 130 -13.34 -10.79 -3.54
C ASN A 130 -13.73 -9.32 -3.79
N TYR A 131 -13.23 -8.79 -4.89
CA TYR A 131 -13.76 -7.57 -5.50
C TYR A 131 -15.14 -7.93 -6.04
N THR A 132 -16.09 -8.05 -5.10
CA THR A 132 -17.47 -8.33 -5.44
C THR A 132 -17.94 -7.34 -6.49
N THR A 133 -18.59 -7.82 -7.52
CA THR A 133 -19.65 -7.27 -8.41
C THR A 133 -19.94 -5.75 -8.40
N SER A 134 -19.27 -4.95 -7.58
CA SER A 134 -19.53 -3.51 -7.41
C SER A 134 -19.27 -2.67 -8.67
N PHE A 135 -18.57 -3.23 -9.65
CA PHE A 135 -18.26 -2.54 -10.92
C PHE A 135 -19.21 -2.94 -12.05
N ASP A 136 -19.89 -4.07 -11.92
CA ASP A 136 -20.58 -4.72 -13.03
C ASP A 136 -21.70 -3.84 -13.64
N GLU A 137 -22.50 -3.22 -12.80
CA GLU A 137 -23.59 -2.36 -13.26
C GLU A 137 -23.05 -1.14 -14.05
N ASP A 138 -22.00 -0.51 -13.56
CA ASP A 138 -21.40 0.64 -14.24
C ASP A 138 -20.62 0.25 -15.48
N LEU A 139 -19.95 -0.93 -15.46
CA LEU A 139 -19.29 -1.48 -16.64
C LEU A 139 -20.30 -1.84 -17.73
N VAL A 140 -21.45 -2.45 -17.38
CA VAL A 140 -22.52 -2.76 -18.35
C VAL A 140 -23.18 -1.47 -18.87
N ARG A 141 -23.31 -0.44 -18.03
CA ARG A 141 -23.85 0.87 -18.47
C ARG A 141 -22.90 1.57 -19.45
N LEU A 142 -21.59 1.41 -19.25
CA LEU A 142 -20.58 2.07 -20.08
C LEU A 142 -20.23 1.29 -21.34
N PHE A 143 -20.20 -0.03 -21.24
CA PHE A 143 -19.86 -0.95 -22.32
C PHE A 143 -21.05 -1.85 -22.62
N GLN A 144 -21.30 -2.09 -23.90
CA GLN A 144 -22.45 -2.86 -24.33
C GLN A 144 -22.18 -4.36 -24.34
N THR A 145 -23.23 -5.15 -24.13
CA THR A 145 -23.22 -6.58 -24.47
C THR A 145 -23.26 -6.75 -26.00
N PRO A 146 -22.64 -7.79 -26.56
CA PRO A 146 -22.43 -7.88 -28.00
C PRO A 146 -23.73 -8.07 -28.79
N GLU A 147 -24.15 -7.08 -29.54
CA GLU A 147 -25.15 -7.24 -30.59
C GLU A 147 -24.51 -7.63 -31.94
N THR A 148 -23.22 -7.32 -32.11
CA THR A 148 -22.46 -7.64 -33.33
C THR A 148 -21.12 -8.28 -33.02
N LYS A 149 -20.77 -9.36 -33.77
CA LYS A 149 -19.49 -10.10 -33.62
C LYS A 149 -18.23 -9.27 -33.93
N HIS A 150 -18.35 -8.09 -34.52
CA HIS A 150 -17.22 -7.27 -34.98
C HIS A 150 -16.81 -6.14 -34.05
N SER A 151 -17.51 -5.94 -32.92
CA SER A 151 -17.17 -4.90 -31.95
C SER A 151 -15.90 -5.23 -31.15
N ARG A 152 -15.11 -4.20 -30.81
CA ARG A 152 -13.85 -4.37 -30.05
C ARG A 152 -14.14 -4.75 -28.60
N LYS A 153 -13.37 -5.67 -28.01
CA LYS A 153 -13.51 -6.03 -26.59
C LYS A 153 -13.22 -4.85 -25.68
N ALA A 154 -14.10 -4.58 -24.70
CA ALA A 154 -13.92 -3.54 -23.69
C ALA A 154 -12.65 -3.75 -22.87
N ALA A 155 -12.33 -5.00 -22.54
CA ALA A 155 -11.08 -5.35 -21.87
C ALA A 155 -9.84 -4.91 -22.65
N THR A 156 -9.85 -5.04 -23.99
CA THR A 156 -8.74 -4.58 -24.84
C THR A 156 -8.64 -3.06 -24.86
N PHE A 157 -9.79 -2.36 -24.89
CA PHE A 157 -9.84 -0.89 -24.79
C PHE A 157 -9.26 -0.41 -23.46
N LEU A 158 -9.70 -0.97 -22.33
CA LEU A 158 -9.19 -0.63 -21.01
C LEU A 158 -7.70 -0.92 -20.87
N HIS A 159 -7.24 -2.09 -21.36
CA HIS A 159 -5.83 -2.45 -21.33
C HIS A 159 -4.96 -1.47 -22.14
N LYS A 160 -5.42 -1.06 -23.32
CA LYS A 160 -4.72 -0.10 -24.18
C LYS A 160 -4.53 1.26 -23.47
N HIS A 161 -5.57 1.75 -22.78
CA HIS A 161 -5.57 3.06 -22.13
C HIS A 161 -5.18 3.02 -20.63
N ARG A 162 -4.82 1.85 -20.09
CA ARG A 162 -4.53 1.63 -18.67
C ARG A 162 -3.53 2.62 -18.11
N ASN A 163 -2.41 2.86 -18.80
CA ASN A 163 -1.35 3.74 -18.30
C ASN A 163 -1.78 5.19 -18.29
N GLU A 164 -2.58 5.62 -19.26
CA GLU A 164 -3.17 6.94 -19.34
C GLU A 164 -4.14 7.17 -18.19
N PHE A 165 -5.11 6.27 -18.00
CA PHE A 165 -6.07 6.32 -16.91
C PHE A 165 -5.39 6.32 -15.55
N CYS A 166 -4.47 5.39 -15.31
CA CYS A 166 -3.75 5.31 -14.06
C CYS A 166 -2.96 6.59 -13.74
N ARG A 167 -2.34 7.21 -14.73
CA ARG A 167 -1.61 8.47 -14.56
C ARG A 167 -2.55 9.61 -14.20
N THR A 168 -3.66 9.75 -14.94
CA THR A 168 -4.61 10.84 -14.72
C THR A 168 -5.32 10.71 -13.38
N ILE A 169 -5.76 9.49 -13.00
CA ILE A 169 -6.36 9.25 -11.69
C ILE A 169 -5.36 9.59 -10.58
N ALA A 170 -4.11 9.12 -10.68
CA ALA A 170 -3.06 9.42 -9.70
C ALA A 170 -2.81 10.93 -9.55
N GLN A 171 -2.78 11.66 -10.67
CA GLN A 171 -2.56 13.11 -10.69
C GLN A 171 -3.66 13.87 -9.93
N TRP A 172 -4.92 13.50 -10.12
CA TRP A 172 -6.04 14.25 -9.56
C TRP A 172 -6.46 13.77 -8.16
N THR A 173 -6.22 12.51 -7.85
CA THR A 173 -6.57 11.96 -6.51
C THR A 173 -5.44 12.10 -5.50
N GLY A 174 -4.21 12.35 -5.96
CA GLY A 174 -3.02 12.29 -5.10
C GLY A 174 -2.61 10.87 -4.72
N GLU A 175 -3.30 9.85 -5.28
CA GLU A 175 -3.04 8.46 -4.97
C GLU A 175 -1.91 7.88 -5.81
N TYR A 176 -1.24 6.88 -5.25
CA TYR A 176 -0.16 6.20 -5.96
C TYR A 176 -0.68 5.26 -7.03
N ARG A 177 -0.02 5.25 -8.17
CA ARG A 177 -0.34 4.35 -9.29
C ARG A 177 -0.40 2.87 -8.87
N TYR A 178 0.35 2.51 -7.85
CA TYR A 178 0.34 1.18 -7.26
C TYR A 178 -1.03 0.81 -6.66
N ASN A 179 -1.71 1.76 -6.00
CA ASN A 179 -3.04 1.56 -5.41
C ASN A 179 -4.15 1.52 -6.46
N ILE A 180 -3.98 2.26 -7.55
CA ILE A 180 -4.96 2.38 -8.64
C ILE A 180 -4.91 1.16 -9.57
N ASN A 181 -3.71 0.65 -9.85
CA ASN A 181 -3.51 -0.45 -10.79
C ASN A 181 -4.32 -1.73 -10.51
N PRO A 182 -4.46 -2.20 -9.25
CA PRO A 182 -5.31 -3.36 -8.93
C PRO A 182 -6.77 -3.14 -9.32
N VAL A 183 -7.32 -1.96 -9.04
CA VAL A 183 -8.72 -1.61 -9.38
C VAL A 183 -8.95 -1.67 -10.89
N ILE A 184 -8.05 -1.06 -11.68
CA ILE A 184 -8.15 -1.09 -13.15
C ILE A 184 -8.01 -2.53 -13.68
N ARG A 185 -7.12 -3.33 -13.10
CA ARG A 185 -6.93 -4.73 -13.50
C ARG A 185 -8.20 -5.53 -13.25
N GLU A 186 -8.83 -5.34 -12.12
CA GLU A 186 -10.08 -6.00 -11.79
C GLU A 186 -11.20 -5.63 -12.76
N MET A 187 -11.36 -4.36 -13.08
CA MET A 187 -12.33 -3.91 -14.09
C MET A 187 -12.07 -4.57 -15.47
N ILE A 188 -10.80 -4.75 -15.86
CA ILE A 188 -10.43 -5.46 -17.09
C ILE A 188 -10.89 -6.93 -17.04
N GLU A 189 -10.66 -7.63 -15.93
CA GLU A 189 -11.09 -9.01 -15.75
C GLU A 189 -12.61 -9.14 -15.73
N ARG A 190 -13.32 -8.22 -15.06
CA ARG A 190 -14.80 -8.19 -15.10
C ARG A 190 -15.34 -7.97 -16.51
N CYS A 191 -14.75 -7.05 -17.27
CA CYS A 191 -15.11 -6.87 -18.68
C CYS A 191 -14.90 -8.11 -19.53
N ARG A 192 -13.88 -8.96 -19.21
CA ARG A 192 -13.68 -10.25 -19.88
C ARG A 192 -14.74 -11.25 -19.48
N GLY A 193 -15.04 -11.36 -18.18
CA GLY A 193 -16.04 -12.29 -17.66
C GLY A 193 -17.45 -12.01 -18.18
N LEU A 194 -17.78 -10.73 -18.37
CA LEU A 194 -19.09 -10.28 -18.87
C LEU A 194 -19.11 -10.14 -20.42
N ASP A 195 -18.03 -10.48 -21.12
CA ASP A 195 -17.83 -10.32 -22.58
C ASP A 195 -18.25 -8.95 -23.13
N LEU A 196 -17.96 -7.88 -22.38
CA LEU A 196 -18.37 -6.53 -22.75
C LEU A 196 -17.62 -6.01 -23.96
N ARG A 197 -18.30 -5.22 -24.80
CA ARG A 197 -17.83 -4.72 -26.08
C ARG A 197 -17.91 -3.20 -26.16
N VAL A 198 -17.13 -2.63 -27.08
CA VAL A 198 -17.09 -1.22 -27.41
C VAL A 198 -17.52 -1.04 -28.85
N ASP A 199 -18.61 -0.38 -29.07
CA ASP A 199 -19.11 -0.10 -30.43
C ASP A 199 -18.29 1.00 -31.10
N LYS A 200 -18.14 2.13 -30.43
CA LYS A 200 -17.38 3.28 -30.92
C LYS A 200 -16.44 3.78 -29.84
N ALA A 201 -15.13 3.50 -30.00
CA ALA A 201 -14.10 4.08 -29.14
C ALA A 201 -13.87 5.54 -29.54
N GLY A 202 -14.36 6.47 -28.75
CA GLY A 202 -14.16 7.92 -28.94
C GLY A 202 -13.67 8.60 -27.68
N GLU A 203 -13.36 9.88 -27.75
CA GLU A 203 -12.91 10.68 -26.61
C GLU A 203 -13.97 10.77 -25.50
N GLN A 204 -15.27 10.73 -25.86
CA GLN A 204 -16.35 10.71 -24.87
C GLN A 204 -16.29 9.42 -24.03
N LEU A 205 -16.17 8.27 -24.65
CA LEU A 205 -16.05 6.98 -23.93
C LEU A 205 -14.81 6.95 -23.02
N LYS A 206 -13.68 7.50 -23.47
CA LYS A 206 -12.49 7.63 -22.62
C LYS A 206 -12.76 8.50 -21.40
N ARG A 207 -13.43 9.62 -21.57
CA ARG A 207 -13.79 10.55 -20.49
C ARG A 207 -14.71 9.87 -19.47
N ASP A 208 -15.77 9.23 -19.93
CA ASP A 208 -16.74 8.55 -19.08
C ASP A 208 -16.09 7.38 -18.32
N THR A 209 -15.23 6.62 -19.01
CA THR A 209 -14.41 5.56 -18.39
C THR A 209 -13.51 6.13 -17.30
N LEU A 210 -12.83 7.24 -17.56
CA LEU A 210 -11.94 7.86 -16.59
C LEU A 210 -12.71 8.37 -15.36
N ILE A 211 -13.87 8.97 -15.54
CA ILE A 211 -14.73 9.44 -14.45
C ILE A 211 -15.19 8.24 -13.60
N MET A 212 -15.74 7.22 -14.22
CA MET A 212 -16.18 6.00 -13.54
C MET A 212 -15.03 5.36 -12.75
N MET A 213 -13.87 5.17 -13.37
CA MET A 213 -12.70 4.60 -12.70
C MET A 213 -12.21 5.46 -11.54
N THR A 214 -12.25 6.78 -11.66
CA THR A 214 -11.90 7.70 -10.57
C THR A 214 -12.82 7.52 -9.38
N VAL A 215 -14.13 7.51 -9.61
CA VAL A 215 -15.15 7.33 -8.56
C VAL A 215 -14.96 5.99 -7.85
N HIS A 216 -14.81 4.89 -8.59
CA HIS A 216 -14.61 3.57 -8.00
C HIS A 216 -13.28 3.45 -7.24
N THR A 217 -12.21 4.04 -7.78
CA THR A 217 -10.91 4.06 -7.10
C THR A 217 -11.01 4.80 -5.77
N MET A 218 -11.65 5.97 -5.75
CA MET A 218 -11.85 6.74 -4.52
C MET A 218 -12.74 6.00 -3.52
N ASN A 219 -13.84 5.41 -3.98
CA ASN A 219 -14.71 4.59 -3.14
C ASN A 219 -13.96 3.40 -2.53
N TYR A 220 -13.16 2.69 -3.33
CA TYR A 220 -12.36 1.57 -2.87
C TYR A 220 -11.35 1.98 -1.79
N LEU A 221 -10.63 3.07 -2.02
CA LEU A 221 -9.59 3.56 -1.12
C LEU A 221 -10.17 4.15 0.19
N TYR A 222 -11.29 4.88 0.13
CA TYR A 222 -11.80 5.64 1.27
C TYR A 222 -12.94 4.97 2.05
N ARG A 223 -13.61 3.97 1.49
CA ARG A 223 -14.63 3.19 2.23
C ARG A 223 -14.05 2.12 3.16
N GLY A 224 -12.73 2.06 3.33
CA GLY A 224 -12.06 1.10 4.21
C GLY A 224 -11.97 -0.32 3.65
N ASN A 225 -12.26 -0.52 2.38
CA ASN A 225 -12.09 -1.80 1.68
C ASN A 225 -10.65 -2.00 1.20
N HIS A 226 -9.85 -0.92 1.21
CA HIS A 226 -8.45 -0.99 0.82
C HIS A 226 -7.64 -1.77 1.86
N GLN A 227 -7.17 -2.94 1.47
CA GLN A 227 -6.31 -3.80 2.27
C GLN A 227 -4.94 -3.91 1.59
N VAL A 228 -3.90 -3.62 2.35
CA VAL A 228 -2.52 -3.79 1.89
C VAL A 228 -1.95 -5.04 2.50
N ALA A 229 -1.52 -5.94 1.66
CA ALA A 229 -0.89 -7.20 2.04
C ALA A 229 0.52 -6.98 2.60
N LEU A 230 0.88 -7.69 3.64
CA LEU A 230 2.20 -7.67 4.28
C LEU A 230 3.08 -8.83 3.84
#